data_840fae897ab40f58af2ce4eb46494592
#
_entry.id   840fae897ab40f58af2ce4eb46494592
#
_cell.length_a   1.000
_cell.length_b   1.000
_cell.length_c   1.000
_cell.angle_alpha   90.00
_cell.angle_beta   90.00
_cell.angle_gamma   90.00
#
_symmetry.space_group_name_H-M   'P 1'
#
loop_
_entity.id
_entity.type
_entity.pdbx_description
1 polymer ?
#
loop_
_entity_poly.entity_id
_entity_poly.type
_entity_poly.pdbx_seq_one_letter_code
_entity_poly.pdbx_strand_id
1 'polypeptide(L)'
;VLVGGVLLNRNLDFIDTINDLVYLNAITGGDRQGTATLFLDDLRISTNVRLFEDVRALGTRVSAAVHDAVLVEGRTWLDRAFVVNDWYISGYEPITDSFGKRVGMLYVGFLEAPFTQEKRDAFWWMLAAFFAVLALSAPVFLWLAGGLFAPLARTPNGAAGGGGGAAPPV
;
A
#
# COMPACT_ATOMS: atom_id res chain seq x y z
N VAL A 1 15.70 -10.92 -50.36
CA VAL A 1 15.50 -10.77 -48.91
C VAL A 1 14.13 -10.15 -48.70
N LEU A 2 13.25 -10.84 -47.98
CA LEU A 2 11.96 -10.29 -47.57
C LEU A 2 12.16 -9.60 -46.21
N VAL A 3 11.78 -8.34 -46.13
CA VAL A 3 11.81 -7.56 -44.87
C VAL A 3 10.38 -7.20 -44.51
N GLY A 4 9.98 -7.53 -43.29
CA GLY A 4 8.69 -7.18 -42.71
C GLY A 4 8.86 -6.30 -41.46
N GLY A 5 7.89 -5.47 -41.17
CA GLY A 5 7.90 -4.63 -39.97
C GLY A 5 6.49 -4.27 -39.51
N VAL A 6 6.36 -3.97 -38.22
CA VAL A 6 5.12 -3.47 -37.62
C VAL A 6 5.38 -2.05 -37.12
N LEU A 7 4.50 -1.12 -37.49
CA LEU A 7 4.55 0.24 -36.98
C LEU A 7 4.02 0.26 -35.54
N LEU A 8 4.87 0.64 -34.58
CA LEU A 8 4.50 0.69 -33.17
C LEU A 8 3.93 2.04 -32.74
N ASN A 9 4.16 3.10 -33.53
CA ASN A 9 3.65 4.43 -33.23
C ASN A 9 2.11 4.45 -33.34
N ARG A 10 1.43 4.80 -32.24
CA ARG A 10 -0.04 4.77 -32.10
C ARG A 10 -0.68 3.38 -32.31
N ASN A 11 0.11 2.33 -32.20
CA ASN A 11 -0.45 0.98 -32.25
C ASN A 11 -1.08 0.64 -30.88
N LEU A 12 -2.36 0.98 -30.74
CA LEU A 12 -3.09 0.83 -29.49
C LEU A 12 -3.39 -0.64 -29.19
N ASP A 13 -3.69 -1.43 -30.21
CA ASP A 13 -3.96 -2.87 -30.07
C ASP A 13 -2.73 -3.61 -29.52
N PHE A 14 -1.55 -3.22 -29.96
CA PHE A 14 -0.29 -3.79 -29.47
C PHE A 14 -0.08 -3.50 -27.98
N ILE A 15 -0.26 -2.25 -27.54
CA ILE A 15 -0.05 -1.88 -26.15
C ILE A 15 -1.17 -2.43 -25.24
N ASP A 16 -2.40 -2.53 -25.73
CA ASP A 16 -3.50 -3.14 -25.01
C ASP A 16 -3.26 -4.66 -24.84
N THR A 17 -2.71 -5.34 -25.87
CA THR A 17 -2.30 -6.75 -25.76
C THR A 17 -1.19 -6.94 -24.71
N ILE A 18 -0.16 -6.08 -24.69
CA ILE A 18 0.87 -6.12 -23.64
C ILE A 18 0.24 -5.94 -22.27
N ASN A 19 -0.65 -4.97 -22.12
CA ASN A 19 -1.35 -4.73 -20.87
C ASN A 19 -2.15 -5.96 -20.42
N ASP A 20 -2.88 -6.59 -21.32
CA ASP A 20 -3.68 -7.78 -21.02
C ASP A 20 -2.80 -8.99 -20.65
N LEU A 21 -1.62 -9.14 -21.25
CA LEU A 21 -0.66 -10.19 -20.92
C LEU A 21 0.01 -9.97 -19.55
N VAL A 22 0.37 -8.73 -19.22
CA VAL A 22 1.02 -8.41 -17.95
C VAL A 22 0.03 -8.44 -16.78
N TYR A 23 -1.19 -8.00 -17.02
CA TYR A 23 -2.19 -7.81 -15.98
C TYR A 23 -3.39 -8.78 -16.12
N LEU A 24 -3.12 -10.03 -16.48
CA LEU A 24 -4.10 -11.12 -16.48
C LEU A 24 -4.82 -11.17 -15.11
N ASN A 25 -6.07 -10.71 -15.05
CA ASN A 25 -6.93 -10.68 -13.87
C ASN A 25 -6.77 -9.47 -12.90
N ALA A 26 -6.00 -8.46 -13.23
CA ALA A 26 -5.95 -7.24 -12.40
C ALA A 26 -7.14 -6.30 -12.70
N ILE A 27 -8.36 -6.83 -12.63
CA ILE A 27 -9.61 -6.06 -12.72
C ILE A 27 -10.21 -6.01 -11.32
N THR A 28 -10.12 -4.86 -10.67
CA THR A 28 -10.76 -4.60 -9.38
C THR A 28 -11.80 -3.50 -9.57
N GLY A 29 -13.06 -3.78 -9.22
CA GLY A 29 -14.13 -2.78 -9.31
C GLY A 29 -14.57 -2.39 -10.73
N GLY A 30 -14.21 -3.18 -11.76
CA GLY A 30 -14.55 -2.90 -13.16
C GLY A 30 -13.51 -2.08 -13.93
N ASP A 31 -12.49 -1.54 -13.25
CA ASP A 31 -11.41 -0.78 -13.86
C ASP A 31 -10.11 -1.59 -13.96
N ARG A 32 -9.40 -1.41 -15.06
CA ARG A 32 -8.06 -1.98 -15.26
C ARG A 32 -7.07 -1.24 -14.37
N GLN A 33 -6.44 -1.96 -13.45
CA GLN A 33 -5.48 -1.41 -12.49
C GLN A 33 -4.07 -1.23 -13.07
N GLY A 34 -3.81 -1.82 -14.22
CA GLY A 34 -2.51 -1.81 -14.86
C GLY A 34 -2.41 -0.88 -16.05
N THR A 35 -1.27 -0.27 -16.22
CA THR A 35 -0.95 0.58 -17.37
C THR A 35 0.34 0.14 -18.04
N ALA A 36 0.38 0.27 -19.38
CA ALA A 36 1.56 0.00 -20.18
C ALA A 36 1.79 1.14 -21.18
N THR A 37 3.06 1.44 -21.45
CA THR A 37 3.45 2.50 -22.39
C THR A 37 4.73 2.14 -23.12
N LEU A 38 4.74 2.42 -24.40
CA LEU A 38 5.94 2.38 -25.21
C LEU A 38 6.41 3.81 -25.48
N PHE A 39 7.70 4.05 -25.24
CA PHE A 39 8.38 5.29 -25.54
C PHE A 39 9.37 5.11 -26.68
N LEU A 40 9.42 6.08 -27.57
CA LEU A 40 10.52 6.27 -28.51
C LEU A 40 11.37 7.40 -27.97
N ASP A 41 12.61 7.09 -27.60
CA ASP A 41 13.41 7.96 -26.76
C ASP A 41 12.64 8.28 -25.46
N ASP A 42 12.38 9.52 -25.14
CA ASP A 42 11.59 9.97 -23.99
C ASP A 42 10.10 10.24 -24.31
N LEU A 43 9.71 10.12 -25.60
CA LEU A 43 8.38 10.48 -26.09
C LEU A 43 7.43 9.28 -26.08
N ARG A 44 6.27 9.43 -25.46
CA ARG A 44 5.22 8.40 -25.41
C ARG A 44 4.54 8.22 -26.76
N ILE A 45 4.79 7.07 -27.42
CA ILE A 45 4.28 6.78 -28.79
C ILE A 45 3.08 5.84 -28.80
N SER A 46 2.92 4.98 -27.79
CA SER A 46 1.76 4.11 -27.60
C SER A 46 1.51 3.88 -26.13
N THR A 47 0.26 3.99 -25.66
CA THR A 47 -0.09 3.92 -24.25
C THR A 47 -1.56 3.59 -24.02
N ASN A 48 -1.87 2.93 -22.92
CA ASN A 48 -3.22 2.82 -22.38
C ASN A 48 -3.50 3.79 -21.22
N VAL A 49 -2.50 4.57 -20.78
CA VAL A 49 -2.70 5.66 -19.81
C VAL A 49 -3.60 6.74 -20.41
N ARG A 50 -4.61 7.20 -19.65
CA ARG A 50 -5.55 8.23 -20.09
C ARG A 50 -5.26 9.56 -19.40
N LEU A 51 -5.40 10.66 -20.15
CA LEU A 51 -5.35 12.04 -19.64
C LEU A 51 -6.70 12.44 -19.03
N PHE A 52 -7.78 12.21 -19.81
CA PHE A 52 -9.17 12.47 -19.47
C PHE A 52 -10.01 11.40 -20.15
N GLU A 53 -11.13 11.04 -19.58
CA GLU A 53 -12.10 10.04 -20.06
C GLU A 53 -11.61 9.07 -21.16
N ASP A 54 -11.53 9.54 -22.42
CA ASP A 54 -11.15 8.73 -23.58
C ASP A 54 -9.85 9.17 -24.28
N VAL A 55 -9.19 10.23 -23.79
CA VAL A 55 -7.96 10.74 -24.42
C VAL A 55 -6.74 10.07 -23.83
N ARG A 56 -6.04 9.26 -24.63
CA ARG A 56 -4.76 8.63 -24.23
C ARG A 56 -3.63 9.65 -24.16
N ALA A 57 -2.70 9.44 -23.22
CA ALA A 57 -1.60 10.36 -22.92
C ALA A 57 -0.46 10.34 -23.97
N LEU A 58 -0.80 10.25 -25.25
CA LEU A 58 0.17 10.22 -26.36
C LEU A 58 0.94 11.56 -26.47
N GLY A 59 2.21 11.50 -26.83
CA GLY A 59 3.04 12.68 -27.05
C GLY A 59 3.55 13.37 -25.79
N THR A 60 3.26 12.83 -24.60
CA THR A 60 3.85 13.30 -23.35
C THR A 60 5.26 12.71 -23.16
N ARG A 61 6.10 13.39 -22.38
CA ARG A 61 7.46 12.95 -22.09
C ARG A 61 7.56 12.35 -20.69
N VAL A 62 8.54 11.45 -20.53
CA VAL A 62 8.90 10.92 -19.21
C VAL A 62 9.63 11.99 -18.38
N SER A 63 9.70 11.81 -17.06
CA SER A 63 10.47 12.70 -16.18
C SER A 63 11.98 12.60 -16.45
N ALA A 64 12.72 13.68 -16.19
CA ALA A 64 14.17 13.71 -16.38
C ALA A 64 14.89 12.60 -15.57
N ALA A 65 14.45 12.33 -14.35
CA ALA A 65 15.04 11.30 -13.49
C ALA A 65 14.93 9.89 -14.10
N VAL A 66 13.79 9.56 -14.70
CA VAL A 66 13.59 8.27 -15.38
C VAL A 66 14.37 8.24 -16.70
N HIS A 67 14.35 9.32 -17.48
CA HIS A 67 15.14 9.44 -18.71
C HIS A 67 16.61 9.15 -18.45
N ASP A 68 17.21 9.81 -17.46
CA ASP A 68 18.63 9.65 -17.16
C ASP A 68 18.95 8.22 -16.68
N ALA A 69 18.16 7.67 -15.79
CA ALA A 69 18.37 6.32 -15.30
C ALA A 69 18.24 5.27 -16.41
N VAL A 70 17.25 5.40 -17.28
CA VAL A 70 16.91 4.34 -18.25
C VAL A 70 17.67 4.52 -19.56
N LEU A 71 17.66 5.73 -20.14
CA LEU A 71 18.27 5.96 -21.46
C LEU A 71 19.75 6.33 -21.38
N VAL A 72 20.18 7.11 -20.38
CA VAL A 72 21.58 7.50 -20.23
C VAL A 72 22.38 6.42 -19.53
N GLU A 73 21.94 5.97 -18.33
CA GLU A 73 22.66 4.96 -17.56
C GLU A 73 22.37 3.53 -18.04
N GLY A 74 21.22 3.28 -18.67
CA GLY A 74 20.84 1.98 -19.22
C GLY A 74 20.40 0.98 -18.16
N ARG A 75 19.93 1.43 -17.01
CA ARG A 75 19.44 0.57 -15.94
C ARG A 75 17.92 0.59 -15.86
N THR A 76 17.34 -0.51 -15.43
CA THR A 76 15.91 -0.58 -15.08
C THR A 76 15.61 0.39 -13.94
N TRP A 77 14.55 1.16 -14.09
CA TRP A 77 14.04 2.04 -13.04
C TRP A 77 12.79 1.43 -12.42
N LEU A 78 12.80 1.23 -11.10
CA LEU A 78 11.68 0.66 -10.34
C LEU A 78 11.43 1.56 -9.14
N ASP A 79 10.36 2.33 -9.16
CA ASP A 79 9.95 3.20 -8.05
C ASP A 79 8.52 3.70 -8.25
N ARG A 80 8.06 4.50 -7.30
CA ARG A 80 6.81 5.24 -7.42
C ARG A 80 6.98 6.38 -8.42
N ALA A 81 6.13 6.44 -9.43
CA ALA A 81 6.09 7.55 -10.37
C ALA A 81 4.70 8.20 -10.40
N PHE A 82 4.71 9.53 -10.49
CA PHE A 82 3.49 10.26 -10.80
C PHE A 82 3.29 10.26 -12.32
N VAL A 83 2.27 9.54 -12.76
CA VAL A 83 1.98 9.35 -14.19
C VAL A 83 0.65 10.01 -14.50
N VAL A 84 0.72 11.13 -15.20
CA VAL A 84 -0.41 11.97 -15.61
C VAL A 84 -1.19 12.53 -14.41
N ASN A 85 -2.05 11.75 -13.76
CA ASN A 85 -2.97 12.21 -12.71
C ASN A 85 -2.83 11.43 -11.38
N ASP A 86 -2.13 10.28 -11.40
CA ASP A 86 -2.10 9.36 -10.27
C ASP A 86 -0.70 8.83 -9.98
N TRP A 87 -0.55 8.28 -8.77
CA TRP A 87 0.66 7.58 -8.37
C TRP A 87 0.59 6.11 -8.76
N TYR A 88 1.66 5.65 -9.39
CA TYR A 88 1.86 4.28 -9.83
C TYR A 88 3.13 3.69 -9.24
N ILE A 89 3.09 2.41 -8.92
CA ILE A 89 4.29 1.60 -8.76
C ILE A 89 4.72 1.22 -10.16
N SER A 90 5.85 1.75 -10.61
CA SER A 90 6.24 1.81 -12.00
C SER A 90 7.58 1.15 -12.26
N GLY A 91 7.65 0.42 -13.35
CA GLY A 91 8.89 -0.12 -13.90
C GLY A 91 9.14 0.43 -15.31
N TYR A 92 10.37 0.83 -15.57
CA TYR A 92 10.84 1.24 -16.89
C TYR A 92 12.05 0.41 -17.27
N GLU A 93 12.01 -0.18 -18.46
CA GLU A 93 13.08 -1.01 -19.02
C GLU A 93 13.55 -0.41 -20.34
N PRO A 94 14.87 -0.23 -20.55
CA PRO A 94 15.38 0.30 -21.81
C PRO A 94 15.20 -0.70 -22.96
N ILE A 95 14.79 -0.19 -24.11
CA ILE A 95 14.72 -0.94 -25.37
C ILE A 95 15.95 -0.60 -26.19
N THR A 96 16.69 -1.64 -26.59
CA THR A 96 17.88 -1.52 -27.43
C THR A 96 17.60 -2.04 -28.83
N ASP A 97 18.18 -1.39 -29.83
CA ASP A 97 18.16 -1.88 -31.19
C ASP A 97 19.17 -3.02 -31.39
N SER A 98 19.24 -3.57 -32.61
CA SER A 98 20.17 -4.64 -32.98
C SER A 98 21.64 -4.23 -32.91
N PHE A 99 21.95 -2.95 -32.82
CA PHE A 99 23.30 -2.39 -32.68
C PHE A 99 23.66 -2.06 -31.23
N GLY A 100 22.78 -2.34 -30.28
CA GLY A 100 22.97 -2.05 -28.85
C GLY A 100 22.70 -0.61 -28.46
N LYS A 101 22.16 0.22 -29.35
CA LYS A 101 21.75 1.58 -29.03
C LYS A 101 20.39 1.57 -28.33
N ARG A 102 20.26 2.29 -27.21
CA ARG A 102 18.98 2.50 -26.55
C ARG A 102 18.12 3.43 -27.39
N VAL A 103 16.96 2.94 -27.84
CA VAL A 103 16.07 3.66 -28.77
C VAL A 103 14.77 4.09 -28.11
N GLY A 104 14.52 3.61 -26.91
CA GLY A 104 13.32 3.92 -26.17
C GLY A 104 13.23 3.13 -24.87
N MET A 105 12.03 3.08 -24.30
CA MET A 105 11.77 2.31 -23.09
C MET A 105 10.35 1.75 -23.08
N LEU A 106 10.16 0.60 -22.41
CA LEU A 106 8.87 0.04 -22.06
C LEU A 106 8.56 0.39 -20.61
N TYR A 107 7.37 0.90 -20.38
CA TYR A 107 6.82 1.19 -19.07
C TYR A 107 5.68 0.26 -18.75
N VAL A 108 5.66 -0.21 -17.52
CA VAL A 108 4.52 -0.89 -16.90
C VAL A 108 4.30 -0.31 -15.50
N GLY A 109 3.04 -0.18 -15.10
CA GLY A 109 2.73 0.40 -13.79
C GLY A 109 1.39 -0.08 -13.24
N PHE A 110 1.34 -0.22 -11.91
CA PHE A 110 0.12 -0.48 -11.15
C PHE A 110 -0.33 0.78 -10.41
N LEU A 111 -1.61 1.06 -10.45
CA LEU A 111 -2.21 2.13 -9.65
C LEU A 111 -2.00 1.86 -8.15
N GLU A 112 -1.45 2.83 -7.44
CA GLU A 112 -1.15 2.68 -6.00
C GLU A 112 -2.41 2.80 -5.12
N ALA A 113 -3.40 3.57 -5.54
CA ALA A 113 -4.58 3.89 -4.74
C ALA A 113 -5.32 2.67 -4.14
N PRO A 114 -5.56 1.55 -4.85
CA PRO A 114 -6.25 0.40 -4.27
C PRO A 114 -5.50 -0.22 -3.09
N PHE A 115 -4.16 -0.28 -3.18
CA PHE A 115 -3.33 -0.92 -2.15
C PHE A 115 -3.21 -0.10 -0.86
N THR A 116 -3.38 1.21 -0.93
CA THR A 116 -3.31 2.09 0.25
C THR A 116 -4.60 2.07 1.07
N GLN A 117 -5.75 1.89 0.44
CA GLN A 117 -7.04 1.80 1.13
C GLN A 117 -7.15 0.51 1.92
N GLU A 118 -6.82 -0.64 1.35
CA GLU A 118 -6.86 -1.94 2.04
C GLU A 118 -5.95 -1.96 3.29
N LYS A 119 -4.77 -1.37 3.21
CA LYS A 119 -3.85 -1.26 4.36
C LYS A 119 -4.44 -0.42 5.49
N ARG A 120 -5.12 0.67 5.17
CA ARG A 120 -5.74 1.56 6.16
C ARG A 120 -6.90 0.88 6.86
N ASP A 121 -7.74 0.19 6.13
CA ASP A 121 -8.89 -0.51 6.70
C ASP A 121 -8.45 -1.68 7.58
N ALA A 122 -7.46 -2.46 7.16
CA ALA A 122 -6.85 -3.50 7.98
C ALA A 122 -6.24 -2.95 9.27
N PHE A 123 -5.57 -1.78 9.21
CA PHE A 123 -5.02 -1.13 10.39
C PHE A 123 -6.12 -0.71 11.38
N TRP A 124 -7.21 -0.12 10.92
CA TRP A 124 -8.33 0.27 11.79
C TRP A 124 -9.04 -0.93 12.40
N TRP A 125 -9.21 -2.02 11.66
CA TRP A 125 -9.76 -3.27 12.19
C TRP A 125 -8.87 -3.89 13.27
N MET A 126 -7.56 -3.88 13.05
CA MET A 126 -6.59 -4.39 14.04
C MET A 126 -6.59 -3.53 15.30
N LEU A 127 -6.66 -2.20 15.16
CA LEU A 127 -6.76 -1.27 16.29
C LEU A 127 -8.05 -1.45 17.08
N ALA A 128 -9.18 -1.61 16.39
CA ALA A 128 -10.47 -1.88 17.02
C ALA A 128 -10.47 -3.21 17.80
N ALA A 129 -9.90 -4.27 17.22
CA ALA A 129 -9.75 -5.55 17.90
C ALA A 129 -8.87 -5.44 19.15
N PHE A 130 -7.78 -4.70 19.09
CA PHE A 130 -6.90 -4.44 20.22
C PHE A 130 -7.64 -3.73 21.38
N PHE A 131 -8.38 -2.67 21.07
CA PHE A 131 -9.18 -1.96 22.09
C PHE A 131 -10.33 -2.81 22.64
N ALA A 132 -10.94 -3.67 21.83
CA ALA A 132 -11.97 -4.60 22.29
C ALA A 132 -11.40 -5.61 23.30
N VAL A 133 -10.23 -6.17 23.05
CA VAL A 133 -9.54 -7.05 24.00
C VAL A 133 -9.20 -6.32 25.30
N LEU A 134 -8.68 -5.10 25.22
CA LEU A 134 -8.40 -4.28 26.41
C LEU A 134 -9.67 -3.98 27.21
N ALA A 135 -10.75 -3.61 26.54
CA ALA A 135 -12.03 -3.30 27.20
C ALA A 135 -12.66 -4.53 27.91
N LEU A 136 -12.46 -5.72 27.34
CA LEU A 136 -12.90 -6.98 27.94
C LEU A 136 -11.99 -7.44 29.08
N SER A 137 -10.68 -7.22 28.95
CA SER A 137 -9.72 -7.66 30.00
C SER A 137 -9.70 -6.77 31.23
N ALA A 138 -9.91 -5.46 31.07
CA ALA A 138 -9.89 -4.50 32.19
C ALA A 138 -10.92 -4.81 33.31
N PRO A 139 -12.22 -5.05 33.04
CA PRO A 139 -13.18 -5.39 34.09
C PRO A 139 -12.88 -6.73 34.75
N VAL A 140 -12.37 -7.72 33.99
CA VAL A 140 -11.96 -9.01 34.52
C VAL A 140 -10.80 -8.85 35.49
N PHE A 141 -9.82 -8.04 35.15
CA PHE A 141 -8.68 -7.74 35.99
C PHE A 141 -9.09 -6.98 37.26
N LEU A 142 -9.97 -5.99 37.16
CA LEU A 142 -10.48 -5.23 38.29
C LEU A 142 -11.33 -6.12 39.24
N TRP A 143 -12.11 -7.05 38.67
CA TRP A 143 -12.89 -8.00 39.44
C TRP A 143 -12.00 -8.97 40.21
N LEU A 144 -10.97 -9.51 39.61
CA LEU A 144 -9.97 -10.37 40.25
C LEU A 144 -9.18 -9.62 41.32
N ALA A 145 -8.72 -8.40 41.03
CA ALA A 145 -7.99 -7.58 41.97
C ALA A 145 -8.86 -7.22 43.22
N GLY A 146 -10.12 -6.84 42.99
CA GLY A 146 -11.08 -6.54 44.07
C GLY A 146 -11.37 -7.77 44.94
N GLY A 147 -11.45 -8.95 44.35
CA GLY A 147 -11.66 -10.21 45.08
C GLY A 147 -10.47 -10.63 45.93
N LEU A 148 -9.24 -10.35 45.53
CA LEU A 148 -8.04 -10.69 46.30
C LEU A 148 -7.77 -9.73 47.46
N PHE A 149 -8.14 -8.45 47.36
CA PHE A 149 -7.86 -7.44 48.38
C PHE A 149 -9.04 -7.22 49.37
N ALA A 150 -10.22 -7.75 49.07
CA ALA A 150 -11.39 -7.63 49.97
C ALA A 150 -11.23 -8.31 51.36
N PRO A 151 -10.50 -9.43 51.54
CA PRO A 151 -10.38 -10.05 52.87
C PRO A 151 -9.39 -9.34 53.80
N LEU A 152 -8.49 -8.48 53.30
CA LEU A 152 -7.50 -7.82 54.16
C LEU A 152 -8.00 -6.55 54.86
N ALA A 153 -9.18 -6.05 54.53
CA ALA A 153 -9.80 -4.88 55.17
C ALA A 153 -10.74 -5.22 56.34
N ARG A 154 -10.93 -6.51 56.65
CA ARG A 154 -11.71 -6.93 57.83
C ARG A 154 -10.78 -7.38 58.94
N THR A 155 -10.05 -6.48 59.59
CA THR A 155 -9.58 -6.66 60.97
C THR A 155 -10.72 -6.21 61.88
N PRO A 156 -11.30 -7.09 62.69
CA PRO A 156 -12.29 -6.65 63.67
C PRO A 156 -11.55 -5.90 64.77
N ASN A 157 -11.80 -4.60 64.89
CA ASN A 157 -11.56 -3.81 66.09
C ASN A 157 -12.51 -4.31 67.16
N GLY A 158 -12.06 -5.23 68.02
CA GLY A 158 -12.91 -5.83 69.08
C GLY A 158 -12.07 -6.47 70.16
N ALA A 159 -11.38 -5.65 70.91
CA ALA A 159 -11.00 -6.05 72.27
C ALA A 159 -10.46 -4.81 73.03
N ALA A 160 -11.35 -3.97 73.44
CA ALA A 160 -11.10 -3.05 74.57
C ALA A 160 -12.41 -2.83 75.29
N GLY A 161 -12.61 -3.53 76.32
CA GLY A 161 -13.79 -3.38 77.13
C GLY A 161 -13.81 -4.30 78.36
N GLY A 162 -13.46 -3.79 79.50
CA GLY A 162 -14.02 -4.32 80.74
C GLY A 162 -13.10 -5.12 81.67
N GLY A 163 -12.61 -4.46 82.58
CA GLY A 163 -12.03 -5.07 83.80
C GLY A 163 -12.02 -4.11 84.98
N GLY A 164 -13.19 -3.73 85.41
CA GLY A 164 -13.37 -3.12 86.73
C GLY A 164 -13.44 -4.21 87.81
N GLY A 165 -12.39 -4.28 88.61
CA GLY A 165 -12.36 -5.13 89.79
C GLY A 165 -12.34 -4.30 91.07
N ALA A 166 -13.43 -4.38 91.80
CA ALA A 166 -13.57 -3.81 93.15
C ALA A 166 -12.70 -4.51 94.18
N ALA A 167 -12.05 -3.79 95.04
CA ALA A 167 -11.44 -4.25 96.27
C ALA A 167 -12.41 -4.38 97.37
N PRO A 168 -12.34 -5.35 98.29
CA PRO A 168 -13.08 -5.40 99.53
C PRO A 168 -12.24 -4.84 100.68
N PRO A 169 -12.92 -4.39 101.78
CA PRO A 169 -12.26 -3.81 102.94
C PRO A 169 -11.89 -4.85 104.00
N VAL A 170 -10.93 -4.61 104.73
CA VAL A 170 -10.64 -4.65 106.16
C VAL A 170 -9.14 -4.78 106.36
#